data_5825436e32715688814088f73ff2ac62
#
_entry.id   5825436e32715688814088f73ff2ac62
#
_cell.length_a   1.000
_cell.length_b   1.000
_cell.length_c   1.000
_cell.angle_alpha   90.00
_cell.angle_beta   90.00
_cell.angle_gamma   90.00
#
_symmetry.space_group_name_H-M   'P 1'
#
loop_
_entity.id
_entity.type
_entity.pdbx_description
1 polymer ?
#
loop_
_entity_poly.entity_id
_entity_poly.type
_entity_poly.pdbx_seq_one_letter_code
_entity_poly.pdbx_strand_id
1 'polypeptide(L)'
;MADAYAASGVDTEAGDLAVELMKRAVGATHNNLVVGGLGGFAGMMDVSFLKKYDRPLLATSTDGVGTKVAIAQAIDKHDTIGQDLVGMVVDDIVVVGAKSLFMTDYIACGKVVPERIADIVRGIAPVSYTHL
;
A
#
# COMPACT_ATOMS: atom_id res chain seq x y z
N MET A 1 -3.88 31.91 -11.21
CA MET A 1 -3.34 31.96 -9.81
C MET A 1 -2.83 30.60 -9.50
N ALA A 2 -1.56 30.49 -9.11
CA ALA A 2 -1.07 29.19 -8.64
C ALA A 2 -1.91 28.79 -7.42
N ASP A 3 -2.38 27.52 -7.39
CA ASP A 3 -3.14 27.01 -6.28
C ASP A 3 -2.26 27.05 -5.01
N ALA A 4 -2.74 27.75 -3.97
CA ALA A 4 -2.00 27.91 -2.72
C ALA A 4 -1.75 26.56 -2.04
N TYR A 5 -2.62 25.59 -2.26
CA TYR A 5 -2.45 24.21 -1.76
C TYR A 5 -1.30 23.49 -2.47
N ALA A 6 -1.22 23.56 -3.79
CA ALA A 6 -0.13 22.98 -4.56
C ALA A 6 1.22 23.62 -4.20
N ALA A 7 1.24 24.94 -3.95
CA ALA A 7 2.44 25.65 -3.50
C ALA A 7 2.90 25.22 -2.10
N SER A 8 2.00 24.74 -1.24
CA SER A 8 2.30 24.22 0.10
C SER A 8 2.63 22.71 0.12
N GLY A 9 2.69 22.05 -1.05
CA GLY A 9 2.98 20.62 -1.18
C GLY A 9 1.73 19.73 -1.24
N VAL A 10 0.52 20.30 -1.16
CA VAL A 10 -0.75 19.58 -1.28
C VAL A 10 -1.31 19.80 -2.69
N ASP A 11 -0.89 18.95 -3.61
CA ASP A 11 -1.35 18.95 -5.00
C ASP A 11 -2.43 17.88 -5.19
N THR A 12 -3.69 18.29 -5.19
CA THR A 12 -4.83 17.37 -5.32
C THR A 12 -4.92 16.73 -6.70
N GLU A 13 -4.58 17.48 -7.77
CA GLU A 13 -4.59 16.95 -9.14
C GLU A 13 -3.51 15.86 -9.30
N ALA A 14 -2.31 16.09 -8.77
CA ALA A 14 -1.26 15.09 -8.75
C ALA A 14 -1.67 13.86 -7.90
N GLY A 15 -2.38 14.07 -6.79
CA GLY A 15 -2.94 12.99 -5.97
C GLY A 15 -3.93 12.14 -6.75
N ASP A 16 -4.90 12.76 -7.43
CA ASP A 16 -5.90 12.08 -8.24
C ASP A 16 -5.27 11.29 -9.39
N LEU A 17 -4.27 11.88 -10.06
CA LEU A 17 -3.53 11.21 -11.11
C LEU A 17 -2.75 9.99 -10.57
N ALA A 18 -2.11 10.11 -9.41
CA ALA A 18 -1.44 8.97 -8.77
C ALA A 18 -2.42 7.83 -8.50
N VAL A 19 -3.61 8.12 -7.95
CA VAL A 19 -4.67 7.13 -7.73
C VAL A 19 -5.08 6.48 -9.04
N GLU A 20 -5.28 7.22 -10.10
CA GLU A 20 -5.65 6.65 -11.41
C GLU A 20 -4.56 5.72 -11.96
N LEU A 21 -3.28 6.12 -11.88
CA LEU A 21 -2.16 5.33 -12.38
C LEU A 21 -1.97 4.01 -11.62
N MET A 22 -2.24 3.98 -10.31
CA MET A 22 -2.09 2.77 -9.50
C MET A 22 -3.31 1.85 -9.48
N LYS A 23 -4.47 2.31 -9.95
CA LYS A 23 -5.76 1.61 -9.90
C LYS A 23 -5.72 0.17 -10.38
N ARG A 24 -5.03 -0.07 -11.52
CA ARG A 24 -4.89 -1.40 -12.09
C ARG A 24 -4.06 -2.33 -11.20
N ALA A 25 -2.96 -1.83 -10.64
CA ALA A 25 -2.08 -2.61 -9.77
C ALA A 25 -2.80 -2.99 -8.47
N VAL A 26 -3.46 -2.03 -7.83
CA VAL A 26 -4.25 -2.27 -6.61
C VAL A 26 -5.42 -3.23 -6.90
N GLY A 27 -6.18 -2.99 -7.96
CA GLY A 27 -7.30 -3.84 -8.33
C GLY A 27 -6.91 -5.30 -8.59
N ALA A 28 -5.69 -5.55 -9.08
CA ALA A 28 -5.18 -6.90 -9.30
C ALA A 28 -4.92 -7.67 -7.98
N THR A 29 -4.76 -6.98 -6.85
CA THR A 29 -4.59 -7.62 -5.53
C THR A 29 -5.92 -7.94 -4.84
N HIS A 30 -7.03 -7.38 -5.32
CA HIS A 30 -8.34 -7.59 -4.72
C HIS A 30 -8.86 -9.00 -4.99
N ASN A 31 -9.35 -9.65 -3.95
CA ASN A 31 -10.07 -10.91 -4.01
C ASN A 31 -11.56 -10.69 -3.64
N ASN A 32 -12.33 -11.78 -3.56
CA ASN A 32 -13.76 -11.73 -3.24
C ASN A 32 -14.11 -11.30 -1.81
N LEU A 33 -13.11 -11.14 -0.94
CA LEU A 33 -13.30 -10.64 0.42
C LEU A 33 -13.23 -9.11 0.48
N VAL A 34 -12.65 -8.46 -0.53
CA VAL A 34 -12.56 -7.00 -0.59
C VAL A 34 -13.92 -6.42 -0.93
N VAL A 35 -14.44 -5.54 -0.09
CA VAL A 35 -15.74 -4.90 -0.24
C VAL A 35 -15.57 -3.43 -0.61
N GLY A 36 -16.19 -3.02 -1.70
CA GLY A 36 -16.04 -1.67 -2.25
C GLY A 36 -14.93 -1.58 -3.29
N GLY A 37 -14.60 -0.36 -3.69
CA GLY A 37 -13.58 -0.07 -4.70
C GLY A 37 -12.52 0.90 -4.21
N LEU A 38 -11.52 1.15 -5.04
CA LEU A 38 -10.51 2.16 -4.81
C LEU A 38 -11.13 3.57 -4.86
N GLY A 39 -10.71 4.46 -3.96
CA GLY A 39 -11.16 5.86 -3.89
C GLY A 39 -12.20 6.15 -2.80
N GLY A 40 -12.57 5.16 -1.98
CA GLY A 40 -13.35 5.39 -0.76
C GLY A 40 -12.51 5.94 0.39
N PHE A 41 -13.16 6.41 1.45
CA PHE A 41 -12.47 6.90 2.65
C PHE A 41 -11.88 5.78 3.51
N ALA A 42 -12.33 4.55 3.35
CA ALA A 42 -11.82 3.38 4.06
C ALA A 42 -11.89 2.14 3.17
N GLY A 43 -10.88 1.28 3.29
CA GLY A 43 -10.92 -0.07 2.75
C GLY A 43 -11.76 -0.97 3.66
N MET A 44 -12.51 -1.89 3.05
CA MET A 44 -13.32 -2.88 3.79
C MET A 44 -12.99 -4.29 3.30
N MET A 45 -12.99 -5.23 4.24
CA MET A 45 -12.82 -6.65 3.97
C MET A 45 -13.90 -7.46 4.68
N ASP A 46 -14.50 -8.41 3.99
CA ASP A 46 -15.41 -9.37 4.63
C ASP A 46 -14.60 -10.38 5.45
N VAL A 47 -14.77 -10.31 6.74
CA VAL A 47 -14.14 -11.19 7.72
C VAL A 47 -15.11 -12.22 8.32
N SER A 48 -16.22 -12.52 7.64
CA SER A 48 -17.24 -13.46 8.08
C SER A 48 -16.68 -14.86 8.35
N PHE A 49 -15.57 -15.23 7.71
CA PHE A 49 -14.88 -16.51 7.96
C PHE A 49 -14.33 -16.63 9.40
N LEU A 50 -14.19 -15.54 10.13
CA LEU A 50 -13.75 -15.57 11.53
C LEU A 50 -14.83 -16.13 12.48
N LYS A 51 -16.09 -16.19 12.05
CA LYS A 51 -17.20 -16.75 12.84
C LYS A 51 -17.00 -18.22 13.21
N LYS A 52 -16.10 -18.94 12.52
CA LYS A 52 -15.78 -20.35 12.81
C LYS A 52 -14.85 -20.53 14.02
N TYR A 53 -14.29 -19.45 14.56
CA TYR A 53 -13.37 -19.47 15.70
C TYR A 53 -14.08 -19.02 16.97
N ASP A 54 -13.84 -19.71 18.08
CA ASP A 54 -14.36 -19.32 19.39
C ASP A 54 -13.72 -18.03 19.90
N ARG A 55 -12.43 -17.82 19.60
CA ARG A 55 -11.66 -16.65 20.00
C ARG A 55 -10.73 -16.20 18.85
N PRO A 56 -11.25 -15.49 17.86
CA PRO A 56 -10.40 -14.95 16.81
C PRO A 56 -9.51 -13.83 17.37
N LEU A 57 -8.24 -13.81 16.97
CA LEU A 57 -7.29 -12.74 17.27
C LEU A 57 -6.91 -12.05 15.99
N LEU A 58 -6.78 -10.73 16.03
CA LEU A 58 -6.26 -9.90 14.95
C LEU A 58 -4.89 -9.37 15.36
N ALA A 59 -3.87 -9.66 14.55
CA ALA A 59 -2.55 -9.05 14.66
C ALA A 59 -2.41 -7.94 13.63
N THR A 60 -1.69 -6.87 13.97
CA THR A 60 -1.34 -5.79 13.04
C THR A 60 0.12 -5.45 13.18
N SER A 61 0.76 -5.10 12.08
CA SER A 61 2.11 -4.55 12.04
C SER A 61 2.13 -3.28 11.21
N THR A 62 3.06 -2.39 11.52
CA THR A 62 3.37 -1.20 10.74
C THR A 62 4.88 -1.04 10.70
N ASP A 63 5.45 -1.19 9.54
CA ASP A 63 6.89 -1.04 9.31
C ASP A 63 7.16 -0.29 8.00
N GLY A 64 8.40 0.03 7.75
CA GLY A 64 8.86 0.72 6.55
C GLY A 64 10.11 0.06 5.97
N VAL A 65 10.53 0.53 4.81
CA VAL A 65 11.71 0.00 4.10
C VAL A 65 13.05 0.45 4.69
N GLY A 66 13.03 1.27 5.72
CA GLY A 66 14.23 1.79 6.36
C GLY A 66 15.10 2.60 5.39
N THR A 67 16.41 2.51 5.56
CA THR A 67 17.39 3.26 4.76
C THR A 67 17.47 2.82 3.30
N LYS A 68 16.85 1.71 2.90
CA LYS A 68 16.77 1.26 1.49
C LYS A 68 16.11 2.28 0.58
N VAL A 69 15.21 3.12 1.11
CA VAL A 69 14.61 4.21 0.35
C VAL A 69 15.66 5.19 -0.20
N ALA A 70 16.76 5.42 0.52
CA ALA A 70 17.82 6.30 0.05
C ALA A 70 18.52 5.74 -1.20
N ILE A 71 18.64 4.42 -1.32
CA ILE A 71 19.18 3.77 -2.52
C ILE A 71 18.22 3.96 -3.69
N ALA A 72 16.92 3.69 -3.49
CA ALA A 72 15.91 3.87 -4.53
C ALA A 72 15.88 5.32 -5.05
N GLN A 73 16.03 6.30 -4.15
CA GLN A 73 16.11 7.71 -4.51
C GLN A 73 17.39 8.03 -5.28
N ALA A 74 18.55 7.50 -4.86
CA ALA A 74 19.85 7.78 -5.49
C ALA A 74 19.93 7.26 -6.93
N ILE A 75 19.29 6.13 -7.22
CA ILE A 75 19.27 5.53 -8.58
C ILE A 75 17.98 5.84 -9.36
N ASP A 76 17.06 6.60 -8.75
CA ASP A 76 15.72 6.93 -9.28
C ASP A 76 14.96 5.69 -9.80
N LYS A 77 14.98 4.61 -9.01
CA LYS A 77 14.30 3.35 -9.31
C LYS A 77 13.38 2.97 -8.16
N HIS A 78 12.07 3.03 -8.36
CA HIS A 78 11.06 2.92 -7.31
C HIS A 78 10.14 1.70 -7.42
N ASP A 79 10.19 0.97 -8.53
CA ASP A 79 9.32 -0.17 -8.84
C ASP A 79 9.67 -1.46 -8.08
N THR A 80 10.77 -1.48 -7.34
CA THR A 80 11.20 -2.65 -6.55
C THR A 80 11.09 -2.44 -5.04
N ILE A 81 11.13 -1.18 -4.56
CA ILE A 81 11.12 -0.88 -3.12
C ILE A 81 9.82 -1.35 -2.44
N GLY A 82 8.72 -1.43 -3.19
CA GLY A 82 7.45 -1.96 -2.69
C GLY A 82 7.51 -3.44 -2.30
N GLN A 83 8.40 -4.23 -2.91
CA GLN A 83 8.63 -5.63 -2.53
C GLN A 83 9.24 -5.71 -1.14
N ASP A 84 10.23 -4.85 -0.87
CA ASP A 84 10.84 -4.73 0.46
C ASP A 84 9.81 -4.33 1.51
N LEU A 85 8.91 -3.40 1.20
CA LEU A 85 7.85 -2.98 2.11
C LEU A 85 6.96 -4.15 2.52
N VAL A 86 6.48 -4.92 1.55
CA VAL A 86 5.63 -6.10 1.84
C VAL A 86 6.40 -7.11 2.70
N GLY A 87 7.67 -7.38 2.38
CA GLY A 87 8.52 -8.26 3.16
C GLY A 87 8.61 -7.82 4.62
N MET A 88 8.90 -6.53 4.87
CA MET A 88 9.06 -5.99 6.22
C MET A 88 7.79 -6.14 7.07
N VAL A 89 6.63 -5.79 6.54
CA VAL A 89 5.36 -5.89 7.31
C VAL A 89 4.86 -7.32 7.45
N VAL A 90 5.11 -8.19 6.48
CA VAL A 90 4.69 -9.60 6.53
C VAL A 90 5.53 -10.39 7.50
N ASP A 91 6.83 -10.12 7.59
CA ASP A 91 7.72 -10.81 8.54
C ASP A 91 7.24 -10.67 9.98
N ASP A 92 6.80 -9.49 10.39
CA ASP A 92 6.24 -9.25 11.73
C ASP A 92 4.97 -10.06 12.00
N ILE A 93 4.14 -10.25 10.99
CA ILE A 93 2.90 -11.03 11.08
C ILE A 93 3.22 -12.54 11.19
N VAL A 94 4.18 -13.01 10.40
CA VAL A 94 4.55 -14.42 10.34
C VAL A 94 5.22 -14.89 11.63
N VAL A 95 6.08 -14.07 12.24
CA VAL A 95 6.80 -14.47 13.47
C VAL A 95 5.87 -14.68 14.68
N VAL A 96 4.68 -14.11 14.66
CA VAL A 96 3.65 -14.36 15.68
C VAL A 96 2.67 -15.47 15.26
N GLY A 97 2.93 -16.15 14.14
CA GLY A 97 2.10 -17.24 13.62
C GLY A 97 0.75 -16.79 13.03
N ALA A 98 0.61 -15.53 12.71
CA ALA A 98 -0.61 -15.01 12.09
C ALA A 98 -0.57 -15.16 10.56
N LYS A 99 -1.75 -15.30 9.96
CA LYS A 99 -1.92 -15.28 8.50
C LYS A 99 -2.18 -13.85 8.04
N SER A 100 -1.42 -13.39 7.06
CA SER A 100 -1.68 -12.12 6.41
C SER A 100 -3.03 -12.14 5.67
N LEU A 101 -3.79 -11.07 5.79
CA LEU A 101 -5.13 -10.95 5.22
C LEU A 101 -5.25 -9.76 4.26
N PHE A 102 -4.67 -8.63 4.63
CA PHE A 102 -4.63 -7.40 3.83
C PHE A 102 -3.51 -6.50 4.31
N MET A 103 -3.14 -5.55 3.50
CA MET A 103 -2.17 -4.52 3.84
C MET A 103 -2.76 -3.14 3.55
N THR A 104 -2.45 -2.18 4.42
CA THR A 104 -2.60 -0.76 4.14
C THR A 104 -1.22 -0.13 4.11
N ASP A 105 -1.01 0.80 3.19
CA ASP A 105 0.26 1.51 3.08
C ASP A 105 0.06 3.02 3.19
N TYR A 106 1.11 3.69 3.59
CA TYR A 106 1.18 5.15 3.65
C TYR A 106 2.49 5.62 3.06
N ILE A 107 2.43 6.43 2.01
CA ILE A 107 3.60 6.96 1.32
C ILE A 107 3.80 8.42 1.71
N ALA A 108 4.72 8.67 2.64
CA ALA A 108 5.13 10.03 2.99
C ALA A 108 6.10 10.58 1.95
N CYS A 109 5.77 11.70 1.34
CA CYS A 109 6.63 12.36 0.36
C CYS A 109 6.55 13.89 0.49
N GLY A 110 7.65 14.58 0.20
CA GLY A 110 7.69 16.04 0.21
C GLY A 110 6.93 16.67 -0.97
N LYS A 111 6.81 15.92 -2.08
CA LYS A 111 6.05 16.27 -3.27
C LYS A 111 5.50 15.01 -3.92
N VAL A 112 4.23 15.05 -4.29
CA VAL A 112 3.62 13.97 -5.06
C VAL A 112 4.13 14.01 -6.50
N VAL A 113 4.76 12.91 -6.92
CA VAL A 113 5.13 12.62 -8.31
C VAL A 113 4.33 11.39 -8.71
N PRO A 114 3.24 11.53 -9.47
CA PRO A 114 2.26 10.46 -9.69
C PRO A 114 2.87 9.17 -10.23
N GLU A 115 3.77 9.26 -11.18
CA GLU A 115 4.44 8.10 -11.79
C GLU A 115 5.30 7.35 -10.77
N ARG A 116 5.99 8.07 -9.89
CA ARG A 116 6.83 7.47 -8.85
C ARG A 116 5.98 6.76 -7.80
N ILE A 117 4.84 7.34 -7.41
CA ILE A 117 3.89 6.68 -6.52
C ILE A 117 3.34 5.40 -7.17
N ALA A 118 2.97 5.47 -8.45
CA ALA A 118 2.51 4.31 -9.20
C ALA A 118 3.59 3.23 -9.33
N ASP A 119 4.87 3.60 -9.47
CA ASP A 119 5.99 2.66 -9.50
C ASP A 119 6.11 1.90 -8.18
N ILE A 120 6.06 2.60 -7.05
CA ILE A 120 6.09 1.98 -5.72
C ILE A 120 4.95 0.96 -5.59
N VAL A 121 3.73 1.34 -5.93
CA VAL A 121 2.55 0.46 -5.83
C VAL A 121 2.66 -0.72 -6.81
N ARG A 122 3.24 -0.53 -7.99
CA ARG A 122 3.55 -1.66 -8.89
C ARG A 122 4.55 -2.65 -8.30
N GLY A 123 5.43 -2.20 -7.41
CA GLY A 123 6.32 -3.09 -6.65
C GLY A 123 5.60 -3.85 -5.54
N ILE A 124 4.61 -3.21 -4.88
CA ILE A 124 3.81 -3.81 -3.80
C ILE A 124 2.88 -4.91 -4.34
N ALA A 125 2.17 -4.64 -5.43
CA ALA A 125 1.05 -5.44 -5.89
C ALA A 125 1.39 -6.92 -6.19
N PRO A 126 2.48 -7.28 -6.92
CA PRO A 126 2.77 -8.67 -7.23
C PRO A 126 3.04 -9.53 -6.00
N VAL A 127 3.69 -8.97 -4.98
CA VAL A 127 4.00 -9.67 -3.73
C VAL A 127 2.75 -9.81 -2.87
N SER A 128 1.93 -8.76 -2.80
CA SER A 128 0.65 -8.80 -2.11
C SER A 128 -0.29 -9.85 -2.71
N TYR A 129 -0.41 -9.90 -4.04
CA TYR A 129 -1.25 -10.89 -4.72
C TYR A 129 -0.88 -12.34 -4.40
N THR A 130 0.41 -12.62 -4.18
CA THR A 130 0.90 -13.98 -3.96
C THR A 130 0.95 -14.38 -2.48
N HIS A 131 0.95 -13.44 -1.54
CA HIS A 131 1.23 -13.70 -0.12
C HIS A 131 0.18 -13.17 0.86
N LEU A 132 -0.79 -12.34 0.42
CA LEU A 132 -1.85 -11.77 1.27
C LEU A 132 -3.25 -12.34 1.00
#